data_d7d273fafe949e666ca4eab796958974
#
_entry.id   d7d273fafe949e666ca4eab796958974
#
_cell.length_a   1.000
_cell.length_b   1.000
_cell.length_c   1.000
_cell.angle_alpha   90.00
_cell.angle_beta   90.00
_cell.angle_gamma   90.00
#
_symmetry.space_group_name_H-M   'P 1'
#
loop_
_entity.id
_entity.type
_entity.pdbx_description
1 polymer ?
#
loop_
_entity_poly.entity_id
_entity_poly.type
_entity_poly.pdbx_seq_one_letter_code
_entity_poly.pdbx_strand_id
1 'polypeptide(L)'
;SEMCIRDRYGTAWETEEQLKNYLILLEEAEKRDHRKLGKQLDLFHFQEEAPGSVFWHAKGWTLFSTLIDYMRRRQEEAGYEEINTPDIMDKSLWVKSGHLEKFGDNMFTTEARDDRVYALKPMNCPGGVQVYKQGLKSYRDLPLKIAEFGKVHRYEPSGALHGLMRVRAFTQDDAHIYCTEDQITEESKKVCDLVLSIYKDFGFEDVSIKFSDRPKKRVGNDEVWDKSEAALRDAMEATGLEYSLNPGEGAFYGPKLEFILKDAIGREWQCGTLQVDLNMPERLEAHYIGEDLSLIHI
;
A
#
# COMPACT_ATOMS: atom_id res chain seq x y z
N SER A 1 41.76 -14.61 -25.11
CA SER A 1 42.13 -13.60 -24.09
C SER A 1 40.85 -12.96 -23.58
N GLU A 2 40.47 -13.31 -22.37
CA GLU A 2 39.37 -12.64 -21.67
C GLU A 2 39.79 -11.20 -21.39
N MET A 3 39.11 -10.26 -22.02
CA MET A 3 39.25 -8.84 -21.70
C MET A 3 38.53 -8.58 -20.38
N CYS A 4 39.27 -8.43 -19.28
CA CYS A 4 38.70 -7.97 -18.01
C CYS A 4 38.29 -6.51 -18.15
N ILE A 5 37.01 -6.26 -18.36
CA ILE A 5 36.42 -4.92 -18.31
C ILE A 5 36.27 -4.56 -16.82
N ARG A 6 36.97 -3.51 -16.37
CA ARG A 6 36.80 -2.93 -15.06
C ARG A 6 35.96 -1.66 -15.21
N ASP A 7 34.71 -1.72 -14.79
CA ASP A 7 33.86 -0.55 -14.71
C ASP A 7 34.14 0.21 -13.41
N ARG A 8 34.21 1.53 -13.51
CA ARG A 8 34.30 2.43 -12.37
C ARG A 8 33.04 3.29 -12.35
N TYR A 9 32.32 3.20 -11.27
CA TYR A 9 31.17 4.05 -11.02
C TYR A 9 31.60 5.22 -10.14
N GLY A 10 31.10 6.41 -10.43
CA GLY A 10 31.42 7.61 -9.67
C GLY A 10 30.36 8.69 -9.90
N THR A 11 30.40 9.70 -9.05
CA THR A 11 29.58 10.90 -9.20
C THR A 11 30.47 12.09 -9.53
N ALA A 12 29.97 13.01 -10.35
CA ALA A 12 30.64 14.26 -10.67
C ALA A 12 29.86 15.44 -10.10
N TRP A 13 30.56 16.42 -9.57
CA TRP A 13 30.02 17.60 -8.90
C TRP A 13 30.64 18.86 -9.49
N GLU A 14 29.88 19.95 -9.53
CA GLU A 14 30.34 21.23 -10.08
C GLU A 14 31.35 21.93 -9.15
N THR A 15 31.21 21.70 -7.83
CA THR A 15 32.09 22.30 -6.82
C THR A 15 32.58 21.27 -5.79
N GLU A 16 33.72 21.56 -5.16
CA GLU A 16 34.24 20.75 -4.04
C GLU A 16 33.29 20.78 -2.83
N GLU A 17 32.57 21.88 -2.63
CA GLU A 17 31.62 22.02 -1.53
C GLU A 17 30.41 21.07 -1.75
N GLN A 18 29.89 21.00 -2.94
CA GLN A 18 28.82 20.03 -3.29
C GLN A 18 29.27 18.59 -3.04
N LEU A 19 30.49 18.23 -3.47
CA LEU A 19 31.04 16.90 -3.20
C LEU A 19 31.18 16.63 -1.70
N LYS A 20 31.69 17.60 -0.93
CA LYS A 20 31.84 17.46 0.51
C LYS A 20 30.48 17.26 1.20
N ASN A 21 29.47 18.04 0.83
CA ASN A 21 28.12 17.90 1.38
C ASN A 21 27.53 16.54 1.04
N TYR A 22 27.74 16.04 -0.18
CA TYR A 22 27.29 14.70 -0.58
C TYR A 22 27.97 13.59 0.22
N LEU A 23 29.29 13.68 0.45
CA LEU A 23 30.03 12.70 1.25
C LEU A 23 29.56 12.69 2.71
N ILE A 24 29.26 13.85 3.29
CA ILE A 24 28.65 13.96 4.63
C ILE A 24 27.28 13.30 4.64
N LEU A 25 26.46 13.55 3.61
CA LEU A 25 25.14 12.94 3.46
C LEU A 25 25.23 11.41 3.41
N LEU A 26 26.18 10.85 2.65
CA LEU A 26 26.40 9.40 2.57
C LEU A 26 26.83 8.80 3.90
N GLU A 27 27.72 9.49 4.65
CA GLU A 27 28.15 9.05 5.97
C GLU A 27 26.97 9.04 6.97
N GLU A 28 26.15 10.08 6.95
CA GLU A 28 24.95 10.16 7.80
C GLU A 28 23.91 9.09 7.41
N ALA A 29 23.73 8.82 6.11
CA ALA A 29 22.84 7.76 5.64
C ALA A 29 23.33 6.37 6.07
N GLU A 30 24.65 6.12 6.03
CA GLU A 30 25.23 4.86 6.50
C GLU A 30 25.01 4.65 8.00
N LYS A 31 25.11 5.70 8.81
CA LYS A 31 24.84 5.63 10.27
C LYS A 31 23.39 5.26 10.56
N ARG A 32 22.45 5.59 9.64
CA ARG A 32 21.00 5.34 9.76
C ARG A 32 20.53 4.13 8.96
N ASP A 33 21.43 3.39 8.30
CA ASP A 33 21.04 2.21 7.53
C ASP A 33 20.37 1.18 8.45
N HIS A 34 19.10 0.90 8.20
CA HIS A 34 18.29 -0.02 8.99
C HIS A 34 18.86 -1.45 9.03
N ARG A 35 19.62 -1.88 8.00
CA ARG A 35 20.28 -3.19 7.96
C ARG A 35 21.43 -3.27 8.96
N LYS A 36 22.18 -2.17 9.10
CA LYS A 36 23.28 -2.02 10.06
C LYS A 36 22.73 -1.92 11.48
N LEU A 37 21.78 -1.01 11.70
CA LEU A 37 21.12 -0.82 12.99
C LEU A 37 20.37 -2.06 13.44
N GLY A 38 19.66 -2.74 12.53
CA GLY A 38 18.94 -3.98 12.80
C GLY A 38 19.85 -5.08 13.35
N LYS A 39 21.04 -5.23 12.76
CA LYS A 39 22.06 -6.18 13.25
C LYS A 39 22.70 -5.72 14.58
N GLN A 40 23.06 -4.45 14.70
CA GLN A 40 23.72 -3.92 15.91
C GLN A 40 22.82 -3.97 17.14
N LEU A 41 21.53 -3.71 16.96
CA LEU A 41 20.54 -3.66 18.04
C LEU A 41 19.82 -5.00 18.24
N ASP A 42 20.15 -6.02 17.44
CA ASP A 42 19.54 -7.35 17.50
C ASP A 42 18.02 -7.29 17.24
N LEU A 43 17.60 -6.61 16.14
CA LEU A 43 16.19 -6.39 15.84
C LEU A 43 15.61 -7.46 14.89
N PHE A 44 16.34 -7.83 13.85
CA PHE A 44 15.88 -8.76 12.82
C PHE A 44 17.03 -9.31 11.98
N HIS A 45 16.73 -10.38 11.22
CA HIS A 45 17.62 -10.87 10.17
C HIS A 45 16.84 -11.42 8.97
N PHE A 46 17.55 -11.68 7.89
CA PHE A 46 17.07 -12.40 6.70
C PHE A 46 17.91 -13.65 6.51
N GLN A 47 17.31 -14.73 5.97
CA GLN A 47 18.02 -15.96 5.65
C GLN A 47 17.43 -16.65 4.41
N GLU A 48 18.15 -17.64 3.87
CA GLU A 48 17.86 -18.26 2.57
C GLU A 48 16.55 -19.03 2.54
N GLU A 49 16.10 -19.59 3.66
CA GLU A 49 14.86 -20.39 3.74
C GLU A 49 13.60 -19.54 3.60
N ALA A 50 13.71 -18.20 3.76
CA ALA A 50 12.61 -17.28 3.59
C ALA A 50 13.07 -15.96 2.92
N PRO A 51 13.47 -16.00 1.64
CA PRO A 51 14.03 -14.85 0.96
C PRO A 51 13.00 -13.72 0.85
N GLY A 52 13.38 -12.53 1.33
CA GLY A 52 12.51 -11.37 1.37
C GLY A 52 11.46 -11.39 2.48
N SER A 53 11.57 -12.31 3.45
CA SER A 53 10.75 -12.34 4.66
C SER A 53 11.59 -12.09 5.90
N VAL A 54 11.07 -11.31 6.82
CA VAL A 54 11.81 -10.83 7.99
C VAL A 54 11.66 -11.80 9.16
N PHE A 55 12.76 -12.18 9.77
CA PHE A 55 12.78 -12.85 11.06
C PHE A 55 12.97 -11.79 12.15
N TRP A 56 11.90 -11.44 12.85
CA TRP A 56 11.92 -10.47 13.92
C TRP A 56 12.44 -11.09 15.22
N HIS A 57 13.47 -10.48 15.81
CA HIS A 57 13.93 -10.84 17.15
C HIS A 57 13.08 -10.16 18.23
N ALA A 58 13.24 -10.53 19.48
CA ALA A 58 12.38 -10.03 20.56
C ALA A 58 12.33 -8.48 20.64
N LYS A 59 13.48 -7.81 20.52
CA LYS A 59 13.52 -6.34 20.53
C LYS A 59 12.87 -5.73 19.29
N GLY A 60 13.13 -6.32 18.12
CA GLY A 60 12.51 -5.89 16.87
C GLY A 60 11.00 -6.10 16.87
N TRP A 61 10.53 -7.23 17.43
CA TRP A 61 9.12 -7.49 17.59
C TRP A 61 8.43 -6.52 18.54
N THR A 62 9.11 -6.13 19.64
CA THR A 62 8.60 -5.09 20.53
C THR A 62 8.43 -3.76 19.80
N LEU A 63 9.44 -3.35 19.00
CA LEU A 63 9.34 -2.14 18.19
C LEU A 63 8.17 -2.21 17.18
N PHE A 64 8.08 -3.33 16.47
CA PHE A 64 7.02 -3.58 15.49
C PHE A 64 5.62 -3.52 16.13
N SER A 65 5.44 -4.20 17.27
CA SER A 65 4.17 -4.20 18.02
C SER A 65 3.80 -2.80 18.53
N THR A 66 4.79 -2.02 18.97
CA THR A 66 4.57 -0.63 19.40
C THR A 66 4.06 0.26 18.25
N LEU A 67 4.58 0.06 17.03
CA LEU A 67 4.08 0.75 15.84
C LEU A 67 2.64 0.34 15.51
N ILE A 68 2.33 -0.95 15.59
CA ILE A 68 0.96 -1.44 15.39
C ILE A 68 0.01 -0.84 16.43
N ASP A 69 0.39 -0.81 17.69
CA ASP A 69 -0.46 -0.26 18.76
C ASP A 69 -0.69 1.26 18.60
N TYR A 70 0.34 1.98 18.10
CA TYR A 70 0.18 3.38 17.72
C TYR A 70 -0.82 3.54 16.58
N MET A 71 -0.67 2.78 15.50
CA MET A 71 -1.56 2.86 14.33
C MET A 71 -2.98 2.44 14.68
N ARG A 72 -3.17 1.37 15.46
CA ARG A 72 -4.47 0.91 15.94
C ARG A 72 -5.23 2.01 16.67
N ARG A 73 -4.56 2.69 17.61
CA ARG A 73 -5.15 3.82 18.34
C ARG A 73 -5.54 4.95 17.38
N ARG A 74 -4.68 5.31 16.42
CA ARG A 74 -4.97 6.38 15.44
C ARG A 74 -6.16 6.04 14.54
N GLN A 75 -6.28 4.78 14.12
CA GLN A 75 -7.39 4.29 13.32
C GLN A 75 -8.69 4.24 14.15
N GLU A 76 -8.64 3.75 15.38
CA GLU A 76 -9.79 3.73 16.31
C GLU A 76 -10.32 5.15 16.58
N GLU A 77 -9.43 6.11 16.87
CA GLU A 77 -9.76 7.52 17.04
C GLU A 77 -10.40 8.14 15.79
N ALA A 78 -10.05 7.66 14.60
CA ALA A 78 -10.61 8.08 13.31
C ALA A 78 -11.91 7.31 12.93
N GLY A 79 -12.40 6.42 13.80
CA GLY A 79 -13.66 5.69 13.65
C GLY A 79 -13.58 4.44 12.79
N TYR A 80 -12.39 3.81 12.66
CA TYR A 80 -12.24 2.52 11.99
C TYR A 80 -12.46 1.36 12.95
N GLU A 81 -13.12 0.32 12.46
CA GLU A 81 -13.27 -0.96 13.15
C GLU A 81 -12.20 -1.96 12.64
N GLU A 82 -11.44 -2.55 13.57
CA GLU A 82 -10.39 -3.52 13.20
C GLU A 82 -11.01 -4.87 12.86
N ILE A 83 -10.62 -5.43 11.71
CA ILE A 83 -10.97 -6.78 11.27
C ILE A 83 -9.70 -7.60 11.02
N ASN A 84 -9.86 -8.91 10.81
CA ASN A 84 -8.79 -9.78 10.35
C ASN A 84 -9.35 -10.79 9.35
N THR A 85 -8.72 -10.90 8.17
CA THR A 85 -9.10 -11.83 7.12
C THR A 85 -8.05 -12.94 6.93
N PRO A 86 -8.42 -14.12 6.42
CA PRO A 86 -7.49 -15.22 6.23
C PRO A 86 -6.31 -14.86 5.31
N ASP A 87 -5.11 -15.35 5.65
CA ASP A 87 -3.90 -15.16 4.84
C ASP A 87 -3.94 -15.99 3.55
N ILE A 88 -4.62 -17.14 3.59
CA ILE A 88 -4.74 -18.09 2.47
C ILE A 88 -6.20 -18.22 2.09
N MET A 89 -6.52 -17.97 0.82
CA MET A 89 -7.86 -18.05 0.28
C MET A 89 -7.87 -18.78 -1.07
N ASP A 90 -9.02 -19.38 -1.40
CA ASP A 90 -9.22 -20.10 -2.65
C ASP A 90 -9.00 -19.22 -3.88
N LYS A 91 -8.44 -19.80 -4.93
CA LYS A 91 -8.15 -19.14 -6.22
C LYS A 91 -9.37 -18.41 -6.80
N SER A 92 -10.58 -18.92 -6.58
CA SER A 92 -11.81 -18.36 -7.16
C SER A 92 -12.06 -16.90 -6.75
N LEU A 93 -11.70 -16.51 -5.52
CA LEU A 93 -11.80 -15.12 -5.07
C LEU A 93 -10.87 -14.22 -5.87
N TRP A 94 -9.67 -14.67 -6.15
CA TRP A 94 -8.66 -13.93 -6.90
C TRP A 94 -8.96 -13.82 -8.40
N VAL A 95 -9.67 -14.82 -8.94
CA VAL A 95 -10.23 -14.75 -10.31
C VAL A 95 -11.34 -13.70 -10.37
N LYS A 96 -12.32 -13.76 -9.46
CA LYS A 96 -13.44 -12.80 -9.40
C LYS A 96 -12.93 -11.36 -9.29
N SER A 97 -12.03 -11.10 -8.38
CA SER A 97 -11.46 -9.77 -8.16
C SER A 97 -10.51 -9.29 -9.27
N GLY A 98 -10.09 -10.18 -10.19
CA GLY A 98 -9.15 -9.87 -11.27
C GLY A 98 -7.67 -9.87 -10.88
N HIS A 99 -7.35 -10.12 -9.61
CA HIS A 99 -5.96 -10.14 -9.14
C HIS A 99 -5.14 -11.22 -9.84
N LEU A 100 -5.69 -12.41 -10.04
CA LEU A 100 -4.95 -13.50 -10.67
C LEU A 100 -4.60 -13.20 -12.13
N GLU A 101 -5.47 -12.51 -12.86
CA GLU A 101 -5.22 -12.12 -14.25
C GLU A 101 -4.21 -10.97 -14.38
N LYS A 102 -4.32 -9.96 -13.53
CA LYS A 102 -3.54 -8.72 -13.65
C LYS A 102 -2.28 -8.70 -12.80
N PHE A 103 -2.25 -9.50 -11.73
CA PHE A 103 -1.20 -9.51 -10.71
C PHE A 103 -0.65 -10.91 -10.43
N GLY A 104 -1.07 -11.94 -11.21
CA GLY A 104 -0.76 -13.34 -10.96
C GLY A 104 0.72 -13.69 -10.88
N ASP A 105 1.57 -13.03 -11.66
CA ASP A 105 3.03 -13.23 -11.66
C ASP A 105 3.67 -12.84 -10.30
N ASN A 106 2.99 -12.00 -9.52
CA ASN A 106 3.43 -11.57 -8.20
C ASN A 106 2.73 -12.31 -7.05
N MET A 107 1.94 -13.34 -7.32
CA MET A 107 1.22 -14.09 -6.31
C MET A 107 1.93 -15.40 -5.95
N PHE A 108 1.93 -15.72 -4.65
CA PHE A 108 2.26 -17.07 -4.20
C PHE A 108 1.01 -17.94 -4.26
N THR A 109 1.09 -19.06 -4.98
CA THR A 109 0.02 -20.05 -5.07
C THR A 109 0.51 -21.41 -4.56
N THR A 110 -0.40 -22.21 -4.03
CA THR A 110 -0.13 -23.57 -3.55
C THR A 110 -1.30 -24.48 -3.90
N GLU A 111 -0.99 -25.74 -4.19
CA GLU A 111 -1.98 -26.78 -4.38
C GLU A 111 -2.17 -27.57 -3.07
N ALA A 112 -3.40 -27.77 -2.68
CA ALA A 112 -3.72 -28.60 -1.52
C ALA A 112 -4.01 -30.04 -1.94
N ARG A 113 -4.12 -30.96 -0.97
CA ARG A 113 -4.35 -32.39 -1.22
C ARG A 113 -5.71 -32.70 -1.87
N ASP A 114 -6.63 -31.74 -1.87
CA ASP A 114 -7.95 -31.84 -2.48
C ASP A 114 -7.99 -31.26 -3.92
N ASP A 115 -6.83 -31.12 -4.54
CA ASP A 115 -6.62 -30.55 -5.88
C ASP A 115 -7.08 -29.08 -6.02
N ARG A 116 -7.35 -28.39 -4.92
CA ARG A 116 -7.66 -26.96 -4.92
C ARG A 116 -6.39 -26.13 -4.95
N VAL A 117 -6.46 -25.05 -5.69
CA VAL A 117 -5.41 -24.03 -5.73
C VAL A 117 -5.79 -22.89 -4.78
N TYR A 118 -4.92 -22.61 -3.86
CA TYR A 118 -5.02 -21.50 -2.93
C TYR A 118 -3.93 -20.45 -3.24
N ALA A 119 -4.17 -19.21 -2.84
CA ALA A 119 -3.16 -18.17 -2.91
C ALA A 119 -3.00 -17.50 -1.54
N LEU A 120 -1.74 -17.15 -1.21
CA LEU A 120 -1.48 -16.22 -0.12
C LEU A 120 -1.91 -14.83 -0.58
N LYS A 121 -2.64 -14.09 0.26
CA LYS A 121 -3.18 -12.79 -0.13
C LYS A 121 -2.06 -11.81 -0.47
N PRO A 122 -2.08 -11.21 -1.68
CA PRO A 122 -1.17 -10.12 -2.05
C PRO A 122 -1.69 -8.75 -1.63
N MET A 123 -2.98 -8.67 -1.30
CA MET A 123 -3.73 -7.48 -0.88
C MET A 123 -4.86 -7.89 0.05
N ASN A 124 -5.33 -6.97 0.89
CA ASN A 124 -6.41 -7.21 1.85
C ASN A 124 -7.81 -6.95 1.27
N CYS A 125 -7.92 -6.13 0.21
CA CYS A 125 -9.19 -5.66 -0.35
C CYS A 125 -10.23 -6.76 -0.59
N PRO A 126 -9.93 -7.88 -1.30
CA PRO A 126 -10.93 -8.90 -1.54
C PRO A 126 -11.44 -9.58 -0.27
N GLY A 127 -10.58 -9.74 0.75
CA GLY A 127 -10.95 -10.27 2.05
C GLY A 127 -11.87 -9.31 2.81
N GLY A 128 -11.52 -8.03 2.87
CA GLY A 128 -12.33 -6.98 3.49
C GLY A 128 -13.73 -6.89 2.90
N VAL A 129 -13.84 -6.98 1.57
CA VAL A 129 -15.15 -7.01 0.88
C VAL A 129 -15.99 -8.23 1.32
N GLN A 130 -15.38 -9.40 1.57
CA GLN A 130 -16.14 -10.56 2.07
C GLN A 130 -16.70 -10.31 3.48
N VAL A 131 -16.00 -9.56 4.32
CA VAL A 131 -16.52 -9.13 5.65
C VAL A 131 -17.63 -8.12 5.47
N TYR A 132 -17.48 -7.11 4.62
CA TYR A 132 -18.52 -6.14 4.31
C TYR A 132 -19.83 -6.80 3.85
N LYS A 133 -19.75 -7.82 3.01
CA LYS A 133 -20.92 -8.54 2.46
C LYS A 133 -21.72 -9.32 3.50
N GLN A 134 -21.25 -9.46 4.73
CA GLN A 134 -22.01 -10.15 5.77
C GLN A 134 -23.14 -9.25 6.28
N GLY A 135 -24.38 -9.72 6.10
CA GLY A 135 -25.59 -8.97 6.41
C GLY A 135 -25.93 -7.87 5.41
N LEU A 136 -27.13 -7.35 5.50
CA LEU A 136 -27.60 -6.24 4.68
C LEU A 136 -27.04 -4.92 5.22
N LYS A 137 -26.59 -4.07 4.32
CA LYS A 137 -26.18 -2.70 4.62
C LYS A 137 -27.14 -1.74 3.92
N SER A 138 -27.47 -0.63 4.58
CA SER A 138 -28.26 0.45 3.99
C SER A 138 -27.38 1.70 3.82
N TYR A 139 -27.85 2.65 3.01
CA TYR A 139 -27.18 3.94 2.86
C TYR A 139 -26.96 4.69 4.19
N ARG A 140 -27.74 4.36 5.24
CA ARG A 140 -27.61 4.95 6.57
C ARG A 140 -26.45 4.39 7.38
N ASP A 141 -25.96 3.21 7.00
CA ASP A 141 -24.80 2.56 7.64
C ASP A 141 -23.47 3.09 7.08
N LEU A 142 -23.54 3.88 5.98
CA LEU A 142 -22.38 4.43 5.29
C LEU A 142 -22.06 5.87 5.73
N PRO A 143 -20.79 6.27 5.81
CA PRO A 143 -19.60 5.49 5.46
C PRO A 143 -19.28 4.45 6.55
N LEU A 144 -18.95 3.23 6.14
CA LEU A 144 -18.46 2.17 7.00
C LEU A 144 -16.94 2.04 6.82
N LYS A 145 -16.20 2.12 7.93
CA LYS A 145 -14.73 2.14 7.92
C LYS A 145 -14.20 0.91 8.61
N ILE A 146 -13.46 0.09 7.88
CA ILE A 146 -12.79 -1.08 8.45
C ILE A 146 -11.27 -0.98 8.24
N ALA A 147 -10.50 -1.45 9.22
CA ALA A 147 -9.05 -1.48 9.17
C ALA A 147 -8.54 -2.90 9.41
N GLU A 148 -7.39 -3.23 8.84
CA GLU A 148 -6.77 -4.54 9.00
C GLU A 148 -5.24 -4.41 9.03
N PHE A 149 -4.61 -4.95 10.07
CA PHE A 149 -3.16 -5.20 10.06
C PHE A 149 -2.88 -6.50 9.33
N GLY A 150 -3.15 -6.49 8.03
CA GLY A 150 -3.08 -7.67 7.18
C GLY A 150 -1.67 -7.98 6.72
N LYS A 151 -1.22 -9.22 6.94
CA LYS A 151 0.04 -9.71 6.40
C LYS A 151 -0.16 -10.16 4.97
N VAL A 152 0.48 -9.46 4.02
CA VAL A 152 0.39 -9.73 2.60
C VAL A 152 1.69 -10.29 2.05
N HIS A 153 1.59 -11.07 0.95
CA HIS A 153 2.71 -11.77 0.35
C HIS A 153 2.76 -11.48 -1.15
N ARG A 154 3.90 -10.97 -1.62
CA ARG A 154 4.12 -10.65 -3.04
C ARG A 154 5.41 -11.27 -3.53
N TYR A 155 5.36 -11.99 -4.64
CA TYR A 155 6.54 -12.60 -5.23
C TYR A 155 7.37 -11.53 -5.95
N GLU A 156 8.12 -10.75 -5.18
CA GLU A 156 9.06 -9.78 -5.72
C GLU A 156 10.30 -10.48 -6.29
N PRO A 157 10.82 -10.05 -7.46
CA PRO A 157 12.06 -10.59 -8.00
C PRO A 157 13.23 -10.43 -7.02
N SER A 158 14.11 -11.43 -6.96
CA SER A 158 15.24 -11.41 -6.01
C SER A 158 16.12 -10.17 -6.13
N GLY A 159 16.32 -9.66 -7.35
CA GLY A 159 17.09 -8.43 -7.60
C GLY A 159 16.43 -7.13 -7.14
N ALA A 160 15.13 -7.17 -6.82
CA ALA A 160 14.40 -6.00 -6.30
C ALA A 160 14.39 -5.93 -4.76
N LEU A 161 14.78 -7.00 -4.07
CA LEU A 161 14.75 -7.06 -2.61
C LEU A 161 15.78 -6.11 -1.99
N HIS A 162 15.35 -5.34 -0.97
CA HIS A 162 16.21 -4.35 -0.34
C HIS A 162 15.89 -4.17 1.15
N GLY A 163 16.52 -4.95 2.01
CA GLY A 163 16.31 -4.90 3.46
C GLY A 163 14.84 -4.92 3.86
N LEU A 164 14.41 -4.01 4.72
CA LEU A 164 12.98 -3.83 5.09
C LEU A 164 12.21 -2.99 4.06
N MET A 165 12.89 -2.32 3.13
CA MET A 165 12.24 -1.39 2.19
C MET A 165 11.53 -2.10 1.04
N ARG A 166 12.01 -3.29 0.63
CA ARG A 166 11.35 -4.14 -0.37
C ARG A 166 11.48 -5.60 -0.01
N VAL A 167 10.36 -6.18 0.37
CA VAL A 167 10.24 -7.53 0.93
C VAL A 167 9.17 -8.34 0.18
N ARG A 168 9.10 -9.65 0.44
CA ARG A 168 8.05 -10.53 -0.09
C ARG A 168 6.88 -10.75 0.88
N ALA A 169 7.09 -10.48 2.16
CA ALA A 169 6.06 -10.57 3.18
C ALA A 169 6.13 -9.34 4.09
N PHE A 170 5.03 -8.62 4.23
CA PHE A 170 4.93 -7.43 5.05
C PHE A 170 3.52 -7.23 5.59
N THR A 171 3.39 -6.49 6.67
CA THR A 171 2.10 -6.11 7.24
C THR A 171 1.75 -4.71 6.78
N GLN A 172 0.52 -4.54 6.30
CA GLN A 172 -0.05 -3.24 5.98
C GLN A 172 -0.99 -2.82 7.11
N ASP A 173 -0.95 -1.56 7.46
CA ASP A 173 -1.98 -0.86 8.22
C ASP A 173 -3.08 -0.41 7.26
N ASP A 174 -3.71 -1.38 6.63
CA ASP A 174 -4.67 -1.20 5.56
C ASP A 174 -6.04 -0.79 6.09
N ALA A 175 -6.79 -0.03 5.30
CA ALA A 175 -8.14 0.38 5.64
C ALA A 175 -9.02 0.48 4.40
N HIS A 176 -10.30 0.16 4.56
CA HIS A 176 -11.31 0.26 3.52
C HIS A 176 -12.47 1.09 4.02
N ILE A 177 -12.86 2.09 3.23
CA ILE A 177 -14.00 2.96 3.49
C ILE A 177 -15.06 2.63 2.45
N TYR A 178 -16.13 2.00 2.90
CA TYR A 178 -17.31 1.76 2.08
C TYR A 178 -18.22 2.96 2.21
N CYS A 179 -18.43 3.69 1.13
CA CYS A 179 -19.15 4.94 1.10
C CYS A 179 -19.96 5.11 -0.18
N THR A 180 -20.92 6.02 -0.19
CA THR A 180 -21.59 6.44 -1.42
C THR A 180 -20.69 7.38 -2.21
N GLU A 181 -20.98 7.56 -3.52
CA GLU A 181 -20.14 8.40 -4.38
C GLU A 181 -20.04 9.86 -3.90
N ASP A 182 -21.12 10.40 -3.36
CA ASP A 182 -21.17 11.76 -2.81
C ASP A 182 -20.36 11.92 -1.51
N GLN A 183 -20.03 10.82 -0.82
CA GLN A 183 -19.18 10.83 0.37
C GLN A 183 -17.67 10.75 0.05
N ILE A 184 -17.28 10.37 -1.18
CA ILE A 184 -15.87 10.12 -1.55
C ILE A 184 -14.97 11.33 -1.23
N THR A 185 -15.37 12.53 -1.61
CA THR A 185 -14.56 13.74 -1.42
C THR A 185 -14.28 14.01 0.05
N GLU A 186 -15.30 13.94 0.90
CA GLU A 186 -15.16 14.21 2.33
C GLU A 186 -14.33 13.12 3.03
N GLU A 187 -14.57 11.85 2.72
CA GLU A 187 -13.80 10.75 3.31
C GLU A 187 -12.35 10.75 2.82
N SER A 188 -12.09 11.04 1.55
CA SER A 188 -10.73 11.19 1.02
C SER A 188 -9.95 12.30 1.72
N LYS A 189 -10.60 13.44 2.00
CA LYS A 189 -9.99 14.52 2.78
C LYS A 189 -9.59 14.06 4.18
N LYS A 190 -10.48 13.37 4.89
CA LYS A 190 -10.20 12.82 6.24
C LYS A 190 -9.00 11.86 6.21
N VAL A 191 -8.89 11.03 5.17
CA VAL A 191 -7.75 10.12 4.99
C VAL A 191 -6.45 10.90 4.77
N CYS A 192 -6.46 11.91 3.89
CA CYS A 192 -5.28 12.76 3.66
C CYS A 192 -4.81 13.43 4.96
N ASP A 193 -5.72 14.01 5.71
CA ASP A 193 -5.43 14.66 6.99
C ASP A 193 -4.86 13.66 8.01
N LEU A 194 -5.42 12.46 8.09
CA LEU A 194 -4.93 11.38 8.97
C LEU A 194 -3.52 10.96 8.59
N VAL A 195 -3.27 10.65 7.32
CA VAL A 195 -1.95 10.21 6.81
C VAL A 195 -0.88 11.28 7.09
N LEU A 196 -1.15 12.53 6.75
CA LEU A 196 -0.20 13.62 6.97
C LEU A 196 0.07 13.86 8.46
N SER A 197 -0.96 13.74 9.31
CA SER A 197 -0.79 13.86 10.76
C SER A 197 0.07 12.74 11.33
N ILE A 198 -0.08 11.50 10.85
CA ILE A 198 0.76 10.36 11.24
C ILE A 198 2.22 10.60 10.81
N TYR A 199 2.45 11.02 9.57
CA TYR A 199 3.82 11.31 9.12
C TYR A 199 4.47 12.41 9.94
N LYS A 200 3.72 13.44 10.32
CA LYS A 200 4.20 14.51 11.21
C LYS A 200 4.60 13.96 12.58
N ASP A 201 3.83 13.04 13.16
CA ASP A 201 4.17 12.39 14.45
C ASP A 201 5.50 11.63 14.36
N PHE A 202 5.84 11.09 13.18
CA PHE A 202 7.13 10.43 12.90
C PHE A 202 8.24 11.39 12.44
N GLY A 203 7.96 12.71 12.38
CA GLY A 203 8.95 13.72 12.02
C GLY A 203 9.16 13.91 10.52
N PHE A 204 8.24 13.42 9.67
CA PHE A 204 8.26 13.67 8.23
C PHE A 204 7.42 14.91 7.91
N GLU A 205 8.11 16.03 7.63
CA GLU A 205 7.47 17.30 7.27
C GLU A 205 7.40 17.50 5.74
N ASP A 206 8.34 16.92 4.98
CA ASP A 206 8.42 17.00 3.52
C ASP A 206 7.80 15.75 2.88
N VAL A 207 6.50 15.81 2.63
CA VAL A 207 5.73 14.73 1.99
C VAL A 207 5.32 15.18 0.59
N SER A 208 5.79 14.48 -0.43
CA SER A 208 5.36 14.73 -1.81
C SER A 208 4.16 13.86 -2.15
N ILE A 209 3.17 14.42 -2.85
CA ILE A 209 1.98 13.68 -3.28
C ILE A 209 2.00 13.50 -4.79
N LYS A 210 1.75 12.28 -5.27
CA LYS A 210 1.62 11.97 -6.69
C LYS A 210 0.22 11.45 -6.99
N PHE A 211 -0.40 11.97 -8.04
CA PHE A 211 -1.66 11.45 -8.58
C PHE A 211 -1.33 10.48 -9.71
N SER A 212 -1.64 9.20 -9.51
CA SER A 212 -1.40 8.13 -10.47
C SER A 212 -2.72 7.72 -11.12
N ASP A 213 -2.84 7.97 -12.42
CA ASP A 213 -4.03 7.70 -13.22
C ASP A 213 -4.05 6.28 -13.82
N ARG A 214 -5.01 6.02 -14.69
CA ARG A 214 -5.29 4.71 -15.28
C ARG A 214 -4.09 4.07 -15.99
N PRO A 215 -3.71 2.83 -15.64
CA PRO A 215 -2.67 2.08 -16.36
C PRO A 215 -3.23 1.46 -17.66
N LYS A 216 -2.31 1.05 -18.55
CA LYS A 216 -2.69 0.34 -19.78
C LYS A 216 -3.40 -1.00 -19.52
N LYS A 217 -2.93 -1.75 -18.52
CA LYS A 217 -3.55 -3.01 -18.07
C LYS A 217 -4.46 -2.73 -16.89
N ARG A 218 -5.76 -2.66 -17.11
CA ARG A 218 -6.75 -2.34 -16.09
C ARG A 218 -8.02 -3.17 -16.22
N VAL A 219 -8.84 -3.18 -15.18
CA VAL A 219 -10.23 -3.67 -15.20
C VAL A 219 -11.19 -2.49 -15.32
N GLY A 220 -12.46 -2.77 -15.65
CA GLY A 220 -13.48 -1.74 -15.86
C GLY A 220 -13.41 -1.04 -17.20
N ASN A 221 -14.41 -0.24 -17.50
CA ASN A 221 -14.50 0.57 -18.70
C ASN A 221 -14.00 2.00 -18.47
N ASP A 222 -13.86 2.77 -19.55
CA ASP A 222 -13.33 4.14 -19.46
C ASP A 222 -14.25 5.08 -18.68
N GLU A 223 -15.57 4.88 -18.73
CA GLU A 223 -16.54 5.70 -18.01
C GLU A 223 -16.38 5.59 -16.47
N VAL A 224 -16.17 4.36 -15.96
CA VAL A 224 -15.89 4.12 -14.55
C VAL A 224 -14.55 4.77 -14.13
N TRP A 225 -13.54 4.71 -15.01
CA TRP A 225 -12.25 5.33 -14.77
C TRP A 225 -12.33 6.86 -14.76
N ASP A 226 -13.05 7.46 -15.73
CA ASP A 226 -13.27 8.91 -15.78
C ASP A 226 -13.91 9.40 -14.48
N LYS A 227 -14.88 8.66 -13.96
CA LYS A 227 -15.60 8.95 -12.72
C LYS A 227 -14.69 8.84 -11.49
N SER A 228 -13.91 7.74 -11.40
CA SER A 228 -12.99 7.52 -10.28
C SER A 228 -11.88 8.58 -10.23
N GLU A 229 -11.32 8.93 -11.39
CA GLU A 229 -10.27 9.95 -11.48
C GLU A 229 -10.82 11.35 -11.18
N ALA A 230 -12.03 11.66 -11.63
CA ALA A 230 -12.69 12.93 -11.31
C ALA A 230 -12.92 13.05 -9.79
N ALA A 231 -13.50 12.02 -9.16
CA ALA A 231 -13.75 12.01 -7.72
C ALA A 231 -12.46 12.21 -6.91
N LEU A 232 -11.36 11.59 -7.32
CA LEU A 232 -10.08 11.73 -6.65
C LEU A 232 -9.44 13.11 -6.87
N ARG A 233 -9.63 13.74 -8.05
CA ARG A 233 -9.21 15.12 -8.31
C ARG A 233 -10.01 16.12 -7.45
N ASP A 234 -11.32 15.98 -7.42
CA ASP A 234 -12.20 16.82 -6.61
C ASP A 234 -11.81 16.74 -5.11
N ALA A 235 -11.44 15.52 -4.65
CA ALA A 235 -10.93 15.33 -3.30
C ALA A 235 -9.62 16.12 -3.08
N MET A 236 -8.68 16.07 -4.03
CA MET A 236 -7.42 16.81 -3.93
C MET A 236 -7.64 18.33 -3.95
N GLU A 237 -8.51 18.82 -4.82
CA GLU A 237 -8.86 20.24 -4.85
C GLU A 237 -9.48 20.70 -3.52
N ALA A 238 -10.34 19.86 -2.92
CA ALA A 238 -10.94 20.15 -1.62
C ALA A 238 -9.94 20.17 -0.45
N THR A 239 -8.82 19.42 -0.56
CA THR A 239 -7.75 19.46 0.46
C THR A 239 -6.84 20.68 0.32
N GLY A 240 -6.76 21.27 -0.87
CA GLY A 240 -5.81 22.35 -1.19
C GLY A 240 -4.33 21.88 -1.21
N LEU A 241 -4.07 20.59 -1.23
CA LEU A 241 -2.72 20.03 -1.27
C LEU A 241 -2.17 20.03 -2.69
N GLU A 242 -0.90 20.38 -2.83
CA GLU A 242 -0.19 20.29 -4.11
C GLU A 242 0.17 18.84 -4.44
N TYR A 243 0.03 18.46 -5.70
CA TYR A 243 0.41 17.15 -6.19
C TYR A 243 1.03 17.20 -7.59
N SER A 244 1.82 16.22 -7.94
CA SER A 244 2.34 15.98 -9.28
C SER A 244 1.62 14.83 -9.96
N LEU A 245 1.52 14.87 -11.29
CA LEU A 245 0.94 13.78 -12.08
C LEU A 245 1.97 12.67 -12.27
N ASN A 246 1.53 11.42 -12.14
CA ASN A 246 2.29 10.20 -12.38
C ASN A 246 1.51 9.29 -13.36
N PRO A 247 1.53 9.61 -14.68
CA PRO A 247 0.63 8.99 -15.65
C PRO A 247 0.85 7.48 -15.82
N GLY A 248 -0.25 6.72 -15.78
CA GLY A 248 -0.23 5.29 -16.04
C GLY A 248 0.20 4.40 -14.88
N GLU A 249 0.44 4.96 -13.69
CA GLU A 249 0.94 4.25 -12.51
C GLU A 249 -0.15 3.94 -11.46
N GLY A 250 -1.41 4.17 -11.80
CA GLY A 250 -2.56 3.76 -10.98
C GLY A 250 -2.62 2.25 -10.74
N ALA A 251 -3.40 1.82 -9.75
CA ALA A 251 -3.69 0.41 -9.57
C ALA A 251 -4.51 -0.12 -10.76
N PHE A 252 -4.47 -1.43 -11.02
CA PHE A 252 -5.22 -1.98 -12.14
C PHE A 252 -6.75 -1.84 -12.00
N TYR A 253 -7.24 -1.49 -10.82
CA TYR A 253 -8.66 -1.36 -10.47
C TYR A 253 -9.09 0.08 -10.15
N GLY A 254 -8.17 1.02 -9.92
CA GLY A 254 -8.51 2.41 -9.62
C GLY A 254 -7.32 3.38 -9.58
N PRO A 255 -7.58 4.68 -9.72
CA PRO A 255 -6.58 5.72 -9.55
C PRO A 255 -6.15 5.82 -8.09
N LYS A 256 -4.97 6.38 -7.84
CA LYS A 256 -4.44 6.50 -6.49
C LYS A 256 -3.69 7.81 -6.27
N LEU A 257 -3.69 8.28 -5.02
CA LEU A 257 -2.73 9.23 -4.50
C LEU A 257 -1.62 8.44 -3.79
N GLU A 258 -0.39 8.79 -4.09
CA GLU A 258 0.79 8.22 -3.46
C GLU A 258 1.45 9.26 -2.58
N PHE A 259 1.63 8.94 -1.31
CA PHE A 259 2.37 9.76 -0.37
C PHE A 259 3.82 9.29 -0.33
N ILE A 260 4.72 10.15 -0.79
CA ILE A 260 6.12 9.85 -1.01
C ILE A 260 6.95 10.48 0.10
N LEU A 261 7.72 9.64 0.78
CA LEU A 261 8.72 10.05 1.75
C LEU A 261 10.12 9.96 1.15
N LYS A 262 11.03 10.83 1.58
CA LYS A 262 12.43 10.80 1.17
C LYS A 262 13.30 10.24 2.27
N ASP A 263 14.22 9.36 1.90
CA ASP A 263 15.24 8.86 2.82
C ASP A 263 16.40 9.88 2.98
N ALA A 264 17.36 9.52 3.83
CA ALA A 264 18.49 10.40 4.18
C ALA A 264 19.40 10.78 2.99
N ILE A 265 19.31 10.08 1.86
CA ILE A 265 20.05 10.41 0.62
C ILE A 265 19.13 10.91 -0.50
N GLY A 266 17.89 11.29 -0.17
CA GLY A 266 16.93 11.88 -1.11
C GLY A 266 16.23 10.89 -2.04
N ARG A 267 16.34 9.56 -1.80
CA ARG A 267 15.57 8.57 -2.56
C ARG A 267 14.12 8.62 -2.14
N GLU A 268 13.24 8.56 -3.13
CA GLU A 268 11.79 8.57 -2.93
C GLU A 268 11.26 7.16 -2.65
N TRP A 269 10.38 7.05 -1.64
CA TRP A 269 9.70 5.82 -1.26
C TRP A 269 8.21 6.08 -1.13
N GLN A 270 7.41 5.33 -1.87
CA GLN A 270 5.96 5.33 -1.67
C GLN A 270 5.66 4.62 -0.35
N CYS A 271 5.04 5.35 0.59
CA CYS A 271 4.69 4.82 1.92
C CYS A 271 3.19 4.72 2.10
N GLY A 272 2.45 5.81 1.93
CA GLY A 272 1.00 5.82 2.01
C GLY A 272 0.33 5.84 0.65
N THR A 273 -0.91 5.37 0.60
CA THR A 273 -1.71 5.37 -0.62
C THR A 273 -3.18 5.59 -0.27
N LEU A 274 -3.85 6.46 -1.01
CA LEU A 274 -5.31 6.58 -1.04
C LEU A 274 -5.79 6.18 -2.43
N GLN A 275 -6.74 5.25 -2.53
CA GLN A 275 -7.27 4.75 -3.79
C GLN A 275 -8.78 4.90 -3.84
N VAL A 276 -9.32 5.28 -5.00
CA VAL A 276 -10.75 5.25 -5.27
C VAL A 276 -11.03 4.06 -6.20
N ASP A 277 -11.86 3.14 -5.73
CA ASP A 277 -12.16 1.90 -6.43
C ASP A 277 -13.66 1.74 -6.63
N LEU A 278 -14.11 1.95 -7.85
CA LEU A 278 -15.48 1.71 -8.30
C LEU A 278 -15.63 0.39 -9.08
N ASN A 279 -14.55 -0.38 -9.25
CA ASN A 279 -14.54 -1.63 -10.02
C ASN A 279 -14.66 -2.88 -9.14
N MET A 280 -13.93 -2.93 -8.03
CA MET A 280 -13.85 -4.12 -7.18
C MET A 280 -15.19 -4.45 -6.51
N PRO A 281 -15.97 -3.46 -6.03
CA PRO A 281 -17.27 -3.71 -5.43
C PRO A 281 -18.24 -4.43 -6.37
N GLU A 282 -18.35 -3.98 -7.62
CA GLU A 282 -19.19 -4.64 -8.64
C GLU A 282 -18.72 -6.07 -8.90
N ARG A 283 -17.43 -6.28 -9.13
CA ARG A 283 -16.82 -7.59 -9.39
C ARG A 283 -17.02 -8.59 -8.26
N LEU A 284 -17.03 -8.12 -7.03
CA LEU A 284 -17.22 -8.93 -5.83
C LEU A 284 -18.66 -8.90 -5.31
N GLU A 285 -19.60 -8.27 -6.05
CA GLU A 285 -21.02 -8.21 -5.73
C GLU A 285 -21.26 -7.59 -4.32
N ALA A 286 -20.58 -6.49 -4.02
CA ALA A 286 -20.76 -5.73 -2.80
C ALA A 286 -21.82 -4.64 -3.01
N HIS A 287 -22.86 -4.63 -2.17
CA HIS A 287 -24.03 -3.79 -2.36
C HIS A 287 -24.47 -3.12 -1.04
N TYR A 288 -25.25 -2.06 -1.17
CA TYR A 288 -26.05 -1.48 -0.12
C TYR A 288 -27.47 -1.18 -0.62
N ILE A 289 -28.39 -0.98 0.29
CA ILE A 289 -29.78 -0.62 -0.02
C ILE A 289 -29.90 0.90 0.00
N GLY A 290 -30.27 1.50 -1.14
CA GLY A 290 -30.50 2.93 -1.30
C GLY A 290 -31.76 3.41 -0.56
N GLU A 291 -31.99 4.72 -0.55
CA GLU A 291 -33.15 5.34 0.08
C GLU A 291 -34.47 4.91 -0.57
N ASP A 292 -34.44 4.65 -1.86
CA ASP A 292 -35.55 4.15 -2.68
C ASP A 292 -35.72 2.62 -2.62
N LEU A 293 -35.01 1.94 -1.73
CA LEU A 293 -34.94 0.48 -1.58
C LEU A 293 -34.29 -0.24 -2.77
N SER A 294 -33.63 0.46 -3.66
CA SER A 294 -32.81 -0.15 -4.72
C SER A 294 -31.54 -0.80 -4.15
N LEU A 295 -31.06 -1.83 -4.83
CA LEU A 295 -29.78 -2.47 -4.53
C LEU A 295 -28.69 -1.82 -5.37
N ILE A 296 -27.76 -1.13 -4.71
CA ILE A 296 -26.71 -0.33 -5.35
C ILE A 296 -25.34 -0.95 -5.05
N HIS A 297 -24.45 -1.02 -6.03
CA HIS A 297 -23.05 -1.37 -5.80
C HIS A 297 -22.35 -0.26 -4.99
N ILE A 298 -21.57 -0.67 -4.00
CA ILE A 298 -20.86 0.27 -3.13
C ILE A 298 -19.69 0.90 -3.89
#